data_380dc59b380442f24e178538d3636f42
#
_entry.id   380dc59b380442f24e178538d3636f42
#
_cell.length_a   1.000
_cell.length_b   1.000
_cell.length_c   1.000
_cell.angle_alpha   90.00
_cell.angle_beta   90.00
_cell.angle_gamma   90.00
#
_symmetry.space_group_name_H-M   'P 1'
#
loop_
_entity.id
_entity.type
_entity.pdbx_description
1 polymer ?
#
loop_
_entity_poly.entity_id
_entity_poly.type
_entity_poly.pdbx_seq_one_letter_code
_entity_poly.pdbx_strand_id
1 'polypeptide(L)'
;ISMMRPALDYNVFMLLARRIEEAPDAEKAALTEIRDLAVRITQEIDQQSQQVARQAVQVLQAIVDSDDLDAALEQYAEVIDDTFLAVLTANMDNAAQRGNQAALAKLEAIYGRIMDMMQENAPPPLRLINEAMRAPDLPTAEGIIRARAAEFGTELPDLFEVLIAELMPQGETPVLERLRALKAAAVSALNGGTGGASAMPLSGDQGEETSKGGIILPFTRNRPKK
;
A
#
# COMPACT_ATOMS: atom_id res chain seq x y z
N ILE A 1 4.08 -14.87 8.83
CA ILE A 1 3.60 -16.20 8.34
C ILE A 1 3.08 -16.06 6.91
N SER A 2 2.33 -15.00 6.58
CA SER A 2 1.79 -14.76 5.22
C SER A 2 2.87 -14.66 4.12
N MET A 3 4.07 -14.20 4.45
CA MET A 3 5.20 -14.11 3.49
C MET A 3 5.73 -15.47 3.02
N MET A 4 5.43 -16.57 3.72
CA MET A 4 5.90 -17.90 3.34
C MET A 4 4.97 -18.62 2.35
N ARG A 5 3.72 -18.15 2.18
CA ARG A 5 2.74 -18.81 1.29
C ARG A 5 3.18 -18.86 -0.18
N PRO A 6 3.78 -17.79 -0.77
CA PRO A 6 4.30 -17.86 -2.13
C PRO A 6 5.44 -18.87 -2.31
N ALA A 7 6.21 -19.16 -1.24
CA ALA A 7 7.29 -20.11 -1.28
C ALA A 7 6.80 -21.57 -1.19
N LEU A 8 5.60 -21.81 -0.67
CA LEU A 8 4.95 -23.14 -0.58
C LEU A 8 3.98 -23.33 -1.75
N ASP A 9 4.51 -23.24 -2.97
CA ASP A 9 3.75 -23.39 -4.19
C ASP A 9 3.71 -24.86 -4.69
N TYR A 10 3.03 -25.10 -5.80
CA TYR A 10 2.93 -26.41 -6.43
C TYR A 10 4.31 -27.01 -6.74
N ASN A 11 5.29 -26.20 -7.14
CA ASN A 11 6.61 -26.66 -7.51
C ASN A 11 7.37 -27.24 -6.31
N VAL A 12 7.25 -26.61 -5.15
CA VAL A 12 7.86 -27.11 -3.90
C VAL A 12 7.26 -28.47 -3.52
N PHE A 13 5.93 -28.63 -3.61
CA PHE A 13 5.30 -29.92 -3.33
C PHE A 13 5.66 -31.00 -4.33
N MET A 14 5.82 -30.65 -5.62
CA MET A 14 6.31 -31.57 -6.66
C MET A 14 7.76 -32.00 -6.40
N LEU A 15 8.62 -31.05 -6.03
CA LEU A 15 10.02 -31.35 -5.69
C LEU A 15 10.12 -32.24 -4.44
N LEU A 16 9.31 -31.97 -3.41
CA LEU A 16 9.24 -32.80 -2.20
C LEU A 16 8.75 -34.21 -2.53
N ALA A 17 7.70 -34.35 -3.34
CA ALA A 17 7.19 -35.66 -3.78
C ALA A 17 8.26 -36.46 -4.50
N ARG A 18 8.93 -35.87 -5.47
CA ARG A 18 10.03 -36.48 -6.19
C ARG A 18 11.17 -36.86 -5.26
N ARG A 19 11.57 -36.00 -4.34
CA ARG A 19 12.63 -36.29 -3.37
C ARG A 19 12.29 -37.48 -2.48
N ILE A 20 11.00 -37.61 -2.07
CA ILE A 20 10.53 -38.74 -1.28
C ILE A 20 10.62 -40.04 -2.08
N GLU A 21 10.28 -40.03 -3.38
CA GLU A 21 10.39 -41.22 -4.25
C GLU A 21 11.83 -41.68 -4.42
N GLU A 22 12.77 -40.76 -4.61
CA GLU A 22 14.16 -41.00 -4.86
C GLU A 22 14.99 -41.29 -3.57
N ALA A 23 14.45 -41.01 -2.38
CA ALA A 23 15.15 -41.10 -1.11
C ALA A 23 15.37 -42.59 -0.69
N PRO A 24 16.46 -42.90 0.06
CA PRO A 24 16.61 -44.15 0.77
C PRO A 24 15.48 -44.32 1.81
N ASP A 25 15.09 -45.59 2.09
CA ASP A 25 13.98 -45.90 3.00
C ASP A 25 14.14 -45.30 4.40
N ALA A 26 15.39 -45.14 4.87
CA ALA A 26 15.69 -44.51 6.15
C ALA A 26 15.35 -43.03 6.19
N GLU A 27 15.31 -42.31 5.05
CA GLU A 27 15.02 -40.86 4.94
C GLU A 27 13.57 -40.58 4.55
N LYS A 28 12.87 -41.56 3.93
CA LYS A 28 11.50 -41.39 3.43
C LYS A 28 10.52 -40.92 4.52
N ALA A 29 10.61 -41.49 5.71
CA ALA A 29 9.74 -41.14 6.82
C ALA A 29 9.89 -39.65 7.21
N ALA A 30 11.12 -39.17 7.37
CA ALA A 30 11.39 -37.78 7.74
C ALA A 30 10.95 -36.80 6.65
N LEU A 31 11.20 -37.11 5.38
CA LEU A 31 10.75 -36.26 4.26
C LEU A 31 9.23 -36.23 4.13
N THR A 32 8.55 -37.35 4.43
CA THR A 32 7.09 -37.42 4.46
C THR A 32 6.52 -36.55 5.58
N GLU A 33 7.12 -36.58 6.77
CA GLU A 33 6.71 -35.69 7.88
C GLU A 33 6.87 -34.20 7.53
N ILE A 34 7.97 -33.83 6.87
CA ILE A 34 8.20 -32.46 6.39
C ILE A 34 7.13 -32.06 5.38
N ARG A 35 6.79 -32.91 4.40
CA ARG A 35 5.72 -32.67 3.45
C ARG A 35 4.37 -32.47 4.16
N ASP A 36 4.03 -33.35 5.09
CA ASP A 36 2.77 -33.31 5.79
C ASP A 36 2.66 -32.09 6.71
N LEU A 37 3.77 -31.65 7.30
CA LEU A 37 3.86 -30.40 8.04
C LEU A 37 3.65 -29.21 7.10
N ALA A 38 4.30 -29.17 5.95
CA ALA A 38 4.15 -28.10 4.95
C ALA A 38 2.71 -28.01 4.45
N VAL A 39 2.02 -29.15 4.20
CA VAL A 39 0.61 -29.19 3.83
C VAL A 39 -0.27 -28.59 4.92
N ARG A 40 -0.07 -28.99 6.19
CA ARG A 40 -0.84 -28.45 7.30
C ARG A 40 -0.68 -26.95 7.46
N ILE A 41 0.56 -26.46 7.44
CA ILE A 41 0.86 -25.03 7.51
C ILE A 41 0.17 -24.27 6.36
N THR A 42 0.25 -24.81 5.13
CA THR A 42 -0.41 -24.20 3.98
C THR A 42 -1.93 -24.13 4.16
N GLN A 43 -2.55 -25.22 4.64
CA GLN A 43 -3.98 -25.25 4.90
C GLN A 43 -4.40 -24.27 5.99
N GLU A 44 -3.63 -24.13 7.07
CA GLU A 44 -3.90 -23.17 8.14
C GLU A 44 -3.81 -21.73 7.63
N ILE A 45 -2.78 -21.41 6.84
CA ILE A 45 -2.62 -20.09 6.22
C ILE A 45 -3.79 -19.78 5.28
N ASP A 46 -4.19 -20.75 4.43
CA ASP A 46 -5.28 -20.57 3.47
C ASP A 46 -6.63 -20.41 4.21
N GLN A 47 -6.87 -21.16 5.26
CA GLN A 47 -8.08 -21.02 6.10
C GLN A 47 -8.12 -19.66 6.80
N GLN A 48 -7.01 -19.22 7.38
CA GLN A 48 -6.93 -17.91 8.02
C GLN A 48 -7.14 -16.78 7.00
N SER A 49 -6.53 -16.86 5.84
CA SER A 49 -6.70 -15.88 4.77
C SER A 49 -8.16 -15.81 4.29
N GLN A 50 -8.83 -16.97 4.15
CA GLN A 50 -10.24 -17.02 3.80
C GLN A 50 -11.15 -16.42 4.90
N GLN A 51 -10.83 -16.61 6.17
CA GLN A 51 -11.59 -16.00 7.26
C GLN A 51 -11.48 -14.47 7.23
N VAL A 52 -10.26 -13.95 7.07
CA VAL A 52 -10.01 -12.50 6.98
C VAL A 52 -10.74 -11.91 5.76
N ALA A 53 -10.66 -12.57 4.61
CA ALA A 53 -11.38 -12.12 3.41
C ALA A 53 -12.91 -12.14 3.59
N ARG A 54 -13.49 -13.17 4.25
CA ARG A 54 -14.92 -13.21 4.56
C ARG A 54 -15.32 -12.09 5.51
N GLN A 55 -14.51 -11.80 6.52
CA GLN A 55 -14.75 -10.69 7.44
C GLN A 55 -14.72 -9.35 6.70
N ALA A 56 -13.75 -9.15 5.81
CA ALA A 56 -13.67 -7.95 4.98
C ALA A 56 -14.92 -7.78 4.10
N VAL A 57 -15.44 -8.86 3.49
CA VAL A 57 -16.69 -8.83 2.73
C VAL A 57 -17.89 -8.44 3.61
N GLN A 58 -17.99 -8.98 4.81
CA GLN A 58 -19.08 -8.64 5.73
C GLN A 58 -19.02 -7.17 6.16
N VAL A 59 -17.82 -6.66 6.46
CA VAL A 59 -17.61 -5.26 6.81
C VAL A 59 -17.95 -4.35 5.61
N LEU A 60 -17.50 -4.72 4.40
CA LEU A 60 -17.85 -3.97 3.19
C LEU A 60 -19.36 -3.91 2.97
N GLN A 61 -20.07 -5.03 3.16
CA GLN A 61 -21.52 -5.07 3.04
C GLN A 61 -22.18 -4.15 4.09
N ALA A 62 -21.72 -4.17 5.33
CA ALA A 62 -22.25 -3.30 6.39
C ALA A 62 -22.03 -1.81 6.06
N ILE A 63 -20.86 -1.45 5.51
CA ILE A 63 -20.59 -0.07 5.07
C ILE A 63 -21.47 0.32 3.88
N VAL A 64 -21.64 -0.57 2.89
CA VAL A 64 -22.50 -0.35 1.72
C VAL A 64 -23.95 -0.15 2.11
N ASP A 65 -24.45 -0.86 3.12
CA ASP A 65 -25.84 -0.80 3.59
C ASP A 65 -26.08 0.33 4.60
N SER A 66 -25.04 1.04 5.04
CA SER A 66 -25.16 2.17 5.95
C SER A 66 -25.68 3.42 5.25
N ASP A 67 -26.56 4.15 5.96
CA ASP A 67 -27.02 5.47 5.54
C ASP A 67 -26.00 6.59 5.85
N ASP A 68 -25.09 6.36 6.81
CA ASP A 68 -24.01 7.26 7.22
C ASP A 68 -22.66 6.60 6.96
N LEU A 69 -22.03 6.98 5.83
CA LEU A 69 -20.75 6.43 5.41
C LEU A 69 -19.63 6.77 6.39
N ASP A 70 -19.58 7.99 6.89
CA ASP A 70 -18.50 8.43 7.77
C ASP A 70 -18.56 7.71 9.11
N ALA A 71 -19.72 7.61 9.72
CA ALA A 71 -19.91 6.85 10.97
C ALA A 71 -19.59 5.36 10.78
N ALA A 72 -19.97 4.76 9.64
CA ALA A 72 -19.65 3.37 9.35
C ALA A 72 -18.14 3.15 9.17
N LEU A 73 -17.45 4.04 8.46
CA LEU A 73 -15.99 3.94 8.26
C LEU A 73 -15.23 4.14 9.57
N GLU A 74 -15.67 5.07 10.44
CA GLU A 74 -15.08 5.23 11.78
C GLU A 74 -15.28 3.98 12.64
N GLN A 75 -16.47 3.38 12.62
CA GLN A 75 -16.78 2.17 13.36
C GLN A 75 -15.88 0.99 12.97
N TYR A 76 -15.58 0.85 11.69
CA TYR A 76 -14.78 -0.26 11.16
C TYR A 76 -13.32 0.12 10.84
N ALA A 77 -12.83 1.27 11.27
CA ALA A 77 -11.50 1.80 10.94
C ALA A 77 -10.35 0.83 11.26
N GLU A 78 -10.48 0.01 12.33
CA GLU A 78 -9.46 -0.97 12.70
C GLU A 78 -9.41 -2.21 11.78
N VAL A 79 -10.47 -2.47 11.02
CA VAL A 79 -10.61 -3.62 10.12
C VAL A 79 -10.32 -3.21 8.67
N ILE A 80 -10.29 -1.92 8.39
CA ILE A 80 -9.93 -1.37 7.06
C ILE A 80 -8.40 -1.49 6.90
N ASP A 81 -7.98 -2.62 6.36
CA ASP A 81 -6.59 -2.97 6.05
C ASP A 81 -6.40 -3.27 4.56
N ASP A 82 -5.21 -3.71 4.18
CA ASP A 82 -4.88 -4.07 2.79
C ASP A 82 -5.80 -5.17 2.24
N THR A 83 -6.25 -6.11 3.08
CA THR A 83 -7.19 -7.16 2.68
C THR A 83 -8.56 -6.58 2.38
N PHE A 84 -9.03 -5.66 3.21
CA PHE A 84 -10.29 -4.94 2.96
C PHE A 84 -10.21 -4.14 1.66
N LEU A 85 -9.13 -3.40 1.43
CA LEU A 85 -8.94 -2.63 0.19
C LEU A 85 -8.88 -3.54 -1.05
N ALA A 86 -8.24 -4.70 -0.96
CA ALA A 86 -8.22 -5.70 -2.04
C ALA A 86 -9.64 -6.24 -2.33
N VAL A 87 -10.44 -6.53 -1.30
CA VAL A 87 -11.84 -6.96 -1.44
C VAL A 87 -12.69 -5.85 -2.06
N LEU A 88 -12.53 -4.60 -1.61
CA LEU A 88 -13.23 -3.44 -2.16
C LEU A 88 -12.92 -3.27 -3.66
N THR A 89 -11.64 -3.26 -4.02
CA THR A 89 -11.20 -3.14 -5.42
C THR A 89 -11.72 -4.28 -6.29
N ALA A 90 -11.67 -5.53 -5.81
CA ALA A 90 -12.22 -6.68 -6.53
C ALA A 90 -13.74 -6.56 -6.75
N ASN A 91 -14.49 -5.98 -5.80
CA ASN A 91 -15.92 -5.73 -5.97
C ASN A 91 -16.18 -4.56 -6.95
N MET A 92 -15.34 -3.53 -6.97
CA MET A 92 -15.40 -2.45 -7.97
C MET A 92 -15.20 -3.01 -9.38
N ASP A 93 -14.17 -3.83 -9.60
CA ASP A 93 -13.89 -4.49 -10.88
C ASP A 93 -15.06 -5.38 -11.34
N ASN A 94 -15.64 -6.14 -10.41
CA ASN A 94 -16.80 -6.99 -10.69
C ASN A 94 -18.04 -6.15 -11.07
N ALA A 95 -18.30 -5.05 -10.36
CA ALA A 95 -19.39 -4.13 -10.67
C ALA A 95 -19.21 -3.49 -12.06
N ALA A 96 -17.98 -3.06 -12.39
CA ALA A 96 -17.63 -2.52 -13.69
C ALA A 96 -17.84 -3.55 -14.82
N GLN A 97 -17.35 -4.78 -14.66
CA GLN A 97 -17.50 -5.87 -15.64
C GLN A 97 -18.97 -6.26 -15.88
N ARG A 98 -19.80 -6.17 -14.84
CA ARG A 98 -21.25 -6.44 -14.94
C ARG A 98 -22.05 -5.24 -15.43
N GLY A 99 -21.45 -4.08 -15.62
CA GLY A 99 -22.11 -2.85 -16.01
C GLY A 99 -23.01 -2.27 -14.91
N ASN A 100 -22.84 -2.68 -13.65
CA ASN A 100 -23.62 -2.18 -12.51
C ASN A 100 -23.06 -0.83 -12.02
N GLN A 101 -23.41 0.23 -12.75
CA GLN A 101 -22.92 1.59 -12.49
C GLN A 101 -23.32 2.12 -11.10
N ALA A 102 -24.51 1.73 -10.61
CA ALA A 102 -24.96 2.19 -9.28
C ALA A 102 -24.09 1.58 -8.15
N ALA A 103 -23.77 0.27 -8.25
CA ALA A 103 -22.88 -0.37 -7.29
C ALA A 103 -21.46 0.17 -7.42
N LEU A 104 -20.96 0.35 -8.63
CA LEU A 104 -19.63 0.90 -8.88
C LEU A 104 -19.47 2.30 -8.25
N ALA A 105 -20.41 3.22 -8.51
CA ALA A 105 -20.37 4.57 -7.96
C ALA A 105 -20.36 4.56 -6.42
N LYS A 106 -21.13 3.66 -5.80
CA LYS A 106 -21.16 3.53 -4.33
C LYS A 106 -19.83 3.02 -3.77
N LEU A 107 -19.23 2.02 -4.41
CA LEU A 107 -17.94 1.47 -4.02
C LEU A 107 -16.80 2.47 -4.25
N GLU A 108 -16.84 3.24 -5.34
CA GLU A 108 -15.90 4.32 -5.61
C GLU A 108 -15.99 5.44 -4.55
N ALA A 109 -17.20 5.80 -4.11
CA ALA A 109 -17.38 6.76 -3.04
C ALA A 109 -16.78 6.26 -1.69
N ILE A 110 -16.99 4.98 -1.37
CA ILE A 110 -16.39 4.33 -0.18
C ILE A 110 -14.86 4.37 -0.29
N TYR A 111 -14.31 3.96 -1.44
CA TYR A 111 -12.87 3.98 -1.67
C TYR A 111 -12.28 5.38 -1.53
N GLY A 112 -12.90 6.38 -2.17
CA GLY A 112 -12.48 7.78 -2.09
C GLY A 112 -12.46 8.28 -0.65
N ARG A 113 -13.52 8.00 0.12
CA ARG A 113 -13.62 8.46 1.51
C ARG A 113 -12.57 7.79 2.42
N ILE A 114 -12.31 6.49 2.22
CA ILE A 114 -11.22 5.78 2.93
C ILE A 114 -9.88 6.45 2.63
N MET A 115 -9.60 6.76 1.37
CA MET A 115 -8.36 7.42 0.97
C MET A 115 -8.21 8.81 1.60
N ASP A 116 -9.30 9.57 1.69
CA ASP A 116 -9.31 10.88 2.35
C ASP A 116 -9.03 10.73 3.86
N MET A 117 -9.70 9.79 4.54
CA MET A 117 -9.45 9.50 5.95
C MET A 117 -8.01 9.06 6.22
N MET A 118 -7.46 8.21 5.37
CA MET A 118 -6.04 7.79 5.48
C MET A 118 -5.10 8.99 5.33
N GLN A 119 -5.41 9.91 4.43
CA GLN A 119 -4.62 11.13 4.23
C GLN A 119 -4.77 12.11 5.39
N GLU A 120 -5.98 12.32 5.91
CA GLU A 120 -6.26 13.18 7.06
C GLU A 120 -5.50 12.69 8.32
N ASN A 121 -5.43 11.37 8.51
CA ASN A 121 -4.76 10.72 9.64
C ASN A 121 -3.25 10.45 9.40
N ALA A 122 -2.75 10.69 8.19
CA ALA A 122 -1.33 10.50 7.90
C ALA A 122 -0.45 11.47 8.68
N PRO A 123 0.74 11.04 9.16
CA PRO A 123 1.71 11.94 9.75
C PRO A 123 2.01 13.14 8.83
N PRO A 124 2.23 14.34 9.39
CA PRO A 124 2.46 15.54 8.58
C PRO A 124 3.56 15.41 7.52
N PRO A 125 4.72 14.78 7.77
CA PRO A 125 5.73 14.58 6.72
C PRO A 125 5.24 13.66 5.59
N LEU A 126 4.42 12.64 5.89
CA LEU A 126 3.84 11.77 4.86
C LEU A 126 2.80 12.51 4.03
N ARG A 127 2.00 13.41 4.64
CA ARG A 127 1.07 14.27 3.89
C ARG A 127 1.82 15.16 2.90
N LEU A 128 2.96 15.72 3.29
CA LEU A 128 3.81 16.52 2.40
C LEU A 128 4.35 15.67 1.22
N ILE A 129 4.80 14.45 1.49
CA ILE A 129 5.25 13.52 0.44
C ILE A 129 4.11 13.22 -0.53
N ASN A 130 2.92 12.89 -0.01
CA ASN A 130 1.75 12.59 -0.85
C ASN A 130 1.32 13.81 -1.69
N GLU A 131 1.38 15.02 -1.15
CA GLU A 131 1.13 16.27 -1.87
C GLU A 131 2.13 16.43 -3.04
N ALA A 132 3.43 16.25 -2.78
CA ALA A 132 4.47 16.33 -3.80
C ALA A 132 4.33 15.23 -4.87
N MET A 133 3.91 14.01 -4.47
CA MET A 133 3.68 12.90 -5.41
C MET A 133 2.50 13.14 -6.36
N ARG A 134 1.53 13.96 -5.97
CA ARG A 134 0.37 14.34 -6.80
C ARG A 134 0.65 15.54 -7.71
N ALA A 135 1.75 16.25 -7.52
CA ALA A 135 2.10 17.39 -8.37
C ALA A 135 2.25 16.96 -9.84
N PRO A 136 1.87 17.82 -10.80
CA PRO A 136 1.81 17.46 -12.22
C PRO A 136 3.19 17.12 -12.82
N ASP A 137 4.24 17.72 -12.28
CA ASP A 137 5.62 17.52 -12.76
C ASP A 137 6.62 17.47 -11.60
N LEU A 138 7.83 17.00 -11.91
CA LEU A 138 8.89 16.87 -10.92
C LEU A 138 9.38 18.21 -10.36
N PRO A 139 9.60 19.28 -11.17
CA PRO A 139 9.99 20.58 -10.63
C PRO A 139 9.01 21.17 -9.60
N THR A 140 7.71 21.07 -9.87
CA THR A 140 6.66 21.48 -8.92
C THR A 140 6.71 20.66 -7.64
N ALA A 141 6.84 19.33 -7.77
CA ALA A 141 6.96 18.41 -6.64
C ALA A 141 8.19 18.73 -5.76
N GLU A 142 9.34 18.96 -6.38
CA GLU A 142 10.56 19.37 -5.67
C GLU A 142 10.40 20.72 -4.99
N GLY A 143 9.69 21.67 -5.62
CA GLY A 143 9.37 22.97 -5.04
C GLY A 143 8.56 22.85 -3.75
N ILE A 144 7.53 21.99 -3.74
CA ILE A 144 6.70 21.68 -2.56
C ILE A 144 7.58 21.14 -1.42
N ILE A 145 8.46 20.18 -1.72
CA ILE A 145 9.37 19.59 -0.73
C ILE A 145 10.35 20.65 -0.19
N ARG A 146 11.02 21.41 -1.08
CA ARG A 146 12.01 22.41 -0.64
C ARG A 146 11.41 23.49 0.24
N ALA A 147 10.17 23.90 -0.05
CA ALA A 147 9.50 24.95 0.71
C ALA A 147 9.23 24.55 2.17
N ARG A 148 9.02 23.24 2.43
CA ARG A 148 8.55 22.75 3.72
C ARG A 148 9.47 21.74 4.40
N ALA A 149 10.59 21.36 3.77
CA ALA A 149 11.52 20.37 4.33
C ALA A 149 12.04 20.77 5.72
N ALA A 150 12.26 22.07 5.96
CA ALA A 150 12.74 22.57 7.22
C ALA A 150 11.74 22.38 8.39
N GLU A 151 10.45 22.24 8.11
CA GLU A 151 9.41 21.97 9.13
C GLU A 151 9.60 20.58 9.79
N PHE A 152 10.20 19.64 9.05
CA PHE A 152 10.31 18.23 9.46
C PHE A 152 11.76 17.79 9.72
N GLY A 153 12.77 18.62 9.36
CA GLY A 153 14.17 18.28 9.57
C GLY A 153 14.57 16.96 8.95
N THR A 154 15.31 16.13 9.68
CA THR A 154 15.81 14.82 9.21
C THR A 154 14.74 13.76 9.11
N GLU A 155 13.58 13.93 9.73
CA GLU A 155 12.47 12.97 9.68
C GLU A 155 11.96 12.77 8.24
N LEU A 156 11.97 13.85 7.44
CA LEU A 156 11.49 13.79 6.05
C LEU A 156 12.40 12.93 5.14
N PRO A 157 13.73 13.12 5.08
CA PRO A 157 14.62 12.20 4.36
C PRO A 157 14.56 10.76 4.85
N ASP A 158 14.46 10.53 6.17
CA ASP A 158 14.39 9.20 6.77
C ASP A 158 13.11 8.47 6.32
N LEU A 159 11.98 9.18 6.26
CA LEU A 159 10.72 8.64 5.76
C LEU A 159 10.81 8.28 4.27
N PHE A 160 11.46 9.11 3.45
CA PHE A 160 11.73 8.76 2.06
C PHE A 160 12.57 7.47 1.94
N GLU A 161 13.55 7.24 2.82
CA GLU A 161 14.34 6.01 2.81
C GLU A 161 13.47 4.77 3.07
N VAL A 162 12.59 4.86 4.06
CA VAL A 162 11.65 3.77 4.37
C VAL A 162 10.76 3.47 3.16
N LEU A 163 10.14 4.48 2.57
CA LEU A 163 9.26 4.30 1.41
C LEU A 163 9.99 3.73 0.18
N ILE A 164 11.21 4.20 -0.07
CA ILE A 164 12.06 3.67 -1.15
C ILE A 164 12.40 2.21 -0.89
N ALA A 165 12.79 1.84 0.34
CA ALA A 165 13.14 0.48 0.70
C ALA A 165 11.95 -0.49 0.56
N GLU A 166 10.74 -0.06 0.88
CA GLU A 166 9.51 -0.85 0.72
C GLU A 166 9.15 -1.09 -0.75
N LEU A 167 9.45 -0.14 -1.64
CA LEU A 167 9.13 -0.24 -3.06
C LEU A 167 10.24 -0.92 -3.89
N MET A 168 11.47 -0.92 -3.42
CA MET A 168 12.62 -1.54 -4.14
C MET A 168 12.38 -3.00 -4.60
N PRO A 169 11.74 -3.89 -3.81
CA PRO A 169 11.49 -5.27 -4.25
C PRO A 169 10.59 -5.38 -5.49
N GLN A 170 9.83 -4.34 -5.81
CA GLN A 170 8.95 -4.30 -6.98
C GLN A 170 9.68 -3.92 -8.28
N GLY A 171 10.98 -3.62 -8.19
CA GLY A 171 11.82 -3.17 -9.31
C GLY A 171 11.81 -1.66 -9.51
N GLU A 172 12.58 -1.20 -10.50
CA GLU A 172 12.63 0.22 -10.86
C GLU A 172 11.30 0.65 -11.49
N THR A 173 10.65 1.62 -10.85
CA THR A 173 9.38 2.20 -11.30
C THR A 173 9.49 3.72 -11.37
N PRO A 174 8.68 4.42 -12.20
CA PRO A 174 8.64 5.88 -12.22
C PRO A 174 8.35 6.50 -10.85
N VAL A 175 7.60 5.78 -10.00
CA VAL A 175 7.31 6.18 -8.62
C VAL A 175 8.59 6.19 -7.77
N LEU A 176 9.40 5.15 -7.89
CA LEU A 176 10.66 5.01 -7.15
C LEU A 176 11.67 6.08 -7.57
N GLU A 177 11.77 6.36 -8.88
CA GLU A 177 12.63 7.44 -9.40
C GLU A 177 12.18 8.81 -8.86
N ARG A 178 10.87 9.06 -8.86
CA ARG A 178 10.29 10.30 -8.32
C ARG A 178 10.56 10.44 -6.82
N LEU A 179 10.38 9.40 -6.02
CA LEU A 179 10.69 9.41 -4.58
C LEU A 179 12.17 9.70 -4.32
N ARG A 180 13.09 9.12 -5.11
CA ARG A 180 14.52 9.42 -5.00
C ARG A 180 14.86 10.88 -5.30
N ALA A 181 14.25 11.44 -6.33
CA ALA A 181 14.43 12.85 -6.68
C ALA A 181 13.91 13.78 -5.57
N LEU A 182 12.72 13.48 -5.02
CA LEU A 182 12.14 14.26 -3.93
C LEU A 182 12.96 14.15 -2.63
N LYS A 183 13.51 12.97 -2.33
CA LYS A 183 14.48 12.81 -1.22
C LYS A 183 15.70 13.70 -1.41
N ALA A 184 16.29 13.69 -2.61
CA ALA A 184 17.43 14.54 -2.92
C ALA A 184 17.11 16.03 -2.76
N ALA A 185 15.91 16.47 -3.16
CA ALA A 185 15.42 17.82 -2.95
C ALA A 185 15.27 18.17 -1.47
N ALA A 186 14.74 17.25 -0.63
CA ALA A 186 14.63 17.43 0.81
C ALA A 186 16.01 17.58 1.48
N VAL A 187 16.93 16.67 1.17
CA VAL A 187 18.32 16.74 1.70
C VAL A 187 19.02 18.01 1.26
N SER A 188 18.86 18.42 0.01
CA SER A 188 19.43 19.68 -0.51
C SER A 188 18.88 20.92 0.21
N ALA A 189 17.58 20.95 0.49
CA ALA A 189 16.94 22.03 1.21
C ALA A 189 17.42 22.13 2.66
N LEU A 190 17.60 21.00 3.33
CA LEU A 190 18.11 20.96 4.72
C LEU A 190 19.60 21.37 4.80
N ASN A 191 20.41 20.96 3.83
CA ASN A 191 21.83 21.30 3.79
C ASN A 191 22.09 22.71 3.25
N GLY A 192 21.17 23.26 2.43
CA GLY A 192 21.26 24.59 1.85
C GLY A 192 20.63 25.71 2.69
N GLY A 193 20.09 25.41 3.84
CA GLY A 193 19.33 26.32 4.70
C GLY A 193 20.14 27.45 5.39
N THR A 194 21.32 27.80 4.89
CA THR A 194 22.11 28.98 5.30
C THR A 194 22.20 30.07 4.23
N GLY A 195 21.26 30.17 3.29
CA GLY A 195 21.33 31.21 2.26
C GLY A 195 20.02 31.50 1.54
N GLY A 196 19.32 32.56 1.97
CA GLY A 196 18.58 33.44 1.06
C GLY A 196 17.17 33.03 0.65
N ALA A 197 16.20 33.62 1.32
CA ALA A 197 14.87 33.85 0.76
C ALA A 197 14.97 34.62 -0.56
N SER A 198 14.55 34.03 -1.66
CA SER A 198 14.20 34.77 -2.87
C SER A 198 12.82 34.32 -3.31
N ALA A 199 11.86 35.19 -3.09
CA ALA A 199 10.54 35.11 -3.65
C ALA A 199 10.60 35.10 -5.17
N MET A 200 9.91 34.18 -5.81
CA MET A 200 9.60 34.26 -7.24
C MET A 200 8.09 34.37 -7.46
N PRO A 201 7.67 35.18 -8.44
CA PRO A 201 6.28 35.55 -8.62
C PRO A 201 5.45 34.48 -9.32
N LEU A 202 4.21 34.39 -8.88
CA LEU A 202 3.13 33.71 -9.56
C LEU A 202 2.84 34.37 -10.91
N SER A 203 2.95 33.63 -11.97
CA SER A 203 2.28 33.93 -13.25
C SER A 203 1.75 32.64 -13.85
N GLY A 204 0.52 32.54 -13.96
CA GLY A 204 -0.55 31.95 -14.59
C GLY A 204 -0.32 31.40 -16.00
N ASP A 205 -0.94 30.32 -16.32
CA ASP A 205 -2.08 30.16 -17.22
C ASP A 205 -2.24 28.69 -17.59
N GLN A 206 -3.45 28.24 -17.51
CA GLN A 206 -4.25 27.19 -18.15
C GLN A 206 -3.60 26.00 -18.85
N GLY A 207 -4.07 24.83 -18.46
CA GLY A 207 -3.96 23.56 -19.19
C GLY A 207 -4.65 22.44 -18.44
N GLU A 208 -5.98 22.31 -18.63
CA GLU A 208 -6.75 21.14 -18.21
C GLU A 208 -6.25 19.90 -18.94
N GLU A 209 -5.77 18.91 -18.20
CA GLU A 209 -5.96 17.50 -18.58
C GLU A 209 -6.04 16.65 -17.33
N THR A 210 -7.19 16.04 -17.19
CA THR A 210 -7.58 15.13 -16.12
C THR A 210 -6.77 13.85 -16.18
N SER A 211 -5.81 13.68 -15.27
CA SER A 211 -5.27 12.36 -14.92
C SER A 211 -5.73 11.99 -13.52
N LYS A 212 -6.83 11.27 -13.44
CA LYS A 212 -7.29 10.58 -12.24
C LYS A 212 -6.39 9.37 -12.01
N GLY A 213 -5.53 9.43 -11.01
CA GLY A 213 -4.69 8.31 -10.60
C GLY A 213 -3.62 8.72 -9.60
N GLY A 214 -4.03 9.32 -8.48
CA GLY A 214 -3.12 9.59 -7.38
C GLY A 214 -2.75 8.29 -6.67
N ILE A 215 -1.49 7.88 -6.73
CA ILE A 215 -0.95 6.76 -5.97
C ILE A 215 -0.90 7.22 -4.51
N ILE A 216 -1.70 6.58 -3.65
CA ILE A 216 -1.60 6.72 -2.20
C ILE A 216 -0.70 5.58 -1.74
N LEU A 217 0.45 5.94 -1.17
CA LEU A 217 1.38 4.96 -0.61
C LEU A 217 0.73 4.30 0.61
N PRO A 218 0.71 2.96 0.71
CA PRO A 218 0.13 2.25 1.84
C PRO A 218 0.91 2.56 3.13
N PHE A 219 0.18 2.87 4.19
CA PHE A 219 0.74 3.07 5.52
C PHE A 219 0.85 1.73 6.24
N THR A 220 2.05 1.15 6.31
CA THR A 220 2.30 0.02 7.20
C THR A 220 2.36 0.53 8.64
N ARG A 221 1.31 0.23 9.39
CA ARG A 221 1.19 0.53 10.83
C ARG A 221 2.21 -0.32 11.58
N ASN A 222 3.35 0.26 11.93
CA ASN A 222 4.33 -0.35 12.82
C ASN A 222 3.70 -0.49 14.21
N ARG A 223 3.23 -1.70 14.59
CA ARG A 223 2.72 -1.96 15.95
C ARG A 223 3.90 -1.96 16.91
N PRO A 224 3.89 -1.15 17.97
CA PRO A 224 4.85 -1.33 19.05
C PRO A 224 4.61 -2.69 19.71
N LYS A 225 5.65 -3.52 19.76
CA LYS A 225 5.64 -4.76 20.56
C LYS A 225 5.52 -4.38 22.03
N LYS A 226 4.47 -4.85 22.68
CA LYS A 226 4.43 -5.02 24.14
C LYS A 226 5.11 -6.32 24.52
#